data_93f45209fd50013e977c9475a116f926
#
_entry.id   93f45209fd50013e977c9475a116f926
#
_cell.length_a   1.000
_cell.length_b   1.000
_cell.length_c   1.000
_cell.angle_alpha   90.00
_cell.angle_beta   90.00
_cell.angle_gamma   90.00
#
_symmetry.space_group_name_H-M   'P 1'
#
loop_
_entity.id
_entity.type
_entity.pdbx_description
1 polymer ?
#
loop_
_entity_poly.entity_id
_entity_poly.type
_entity_poly.pdbx_seq_one_letter_code
_entity_poly.pdbx_strand_id
1 'polypeptide(L)'
;MILEINKFLSINDAKRIDSDLNQLPWTGSCIDWDKIKGEKLHISLFGEITMASIDAHKFKRFKACQGEHVVIYYSPFDRPWVLNTDYFIFNWLNIFEELIAFPKIIVFCYEKIWQIGYLENSIECEPIGELIGLV
;
A
#
# COMPACT_ATOMS: atom_id res chain seq x y z
N MET A 1 -10.84 -14.60 9.82
CA MET A 1 -10.25 -13.59 10.72
C MET A 1 -10.98 -12.27 10.54
N ILE A 2 -11.32 -11.62 11.62
CA ILE A 2 -11.92 -10.27 11.59
C ILE A 2 -10.78 -9.25 11.63
N LEU A 3 -10.71 -8.38 10.62
CA LEU A 3 -9.68 -7.35 10.55
C LEU A 3 -10.02 -6.19 11.51
N GLU A 4 -8.99 -5.66 12.17
CA GLU A 4 -9.09 -4.48 13.03
C GLU A 4 -8.89 -3.22 12.21
N ILE A 5 -9.99 -2.65 11.71
CA ILE A 5 -9.99 -1.43 10.92
C ILE A 5 -10.29 -0.26 11.86
N ASN A 6 -9.34 0.67 11.98
CA ASN A 6 -9.49 1.83 12.88
C ASN A 6 -10.60 2.77 12.40
N LYS A 7 -10.61 3.07 11.10
CA LYS A 7 -11.67 3.86 10.46
C LYS A 7 -11.65 3.68 8.96
N PHE A 8 -12.70 4.16 8.31
CA PHE A 8 -12.82 4.21 6.86
C PHE A 8 -12.71 5.66 6.40
N LEU A 9 -11.94 5.91 5.35
CA LEU A 9 -12.00 7.21 4.67
C LEU A 9 -13.33 7.34 3.92
N SER A 10 -13.76 8.58 3.68
CA SER A 10 -15.00 8.83 2.92
C SER A 10 -14.86 8.42 1.46
N ILE A 11 -15.97 8.27 0.77
CA ILE A 11 -15.99 8.04 -0.68
C ILE A 11 -15.38 9.24 -1.43
N ASN A 12 -15.58 10.46 -0.92
CA ASN A 12 -14.96 11.65 -1.51
C ASN A 12 -13.44 11.61 -1.39
N ASP A 13 -12.91 11.15 -0.27
CA ASP A 13 -11.47 10.95 -0.10
C ASP A 13 -10.95 9.86 -1.03
N ALA A 14 -11.69 8.77 -1.21
CA ALA A 14 -11.33 7.73 -2.17
C ALA A 14 -11.23 8.27 -3.60
N LYS A 15 -12.18 9.12 -4.01
CA LYS A 15 -12.17 9.78 -5.33
C LYS A 15 -10.99 10.73 -5.47
N ARG A 16 -10.62 11.43 -4.42
CA ARG A 16 -9.45 12.32 -4.43
C ARG A 16 -8.16 11.53 -4.59
N ILE A 17 -8.02 10.42 -3.88
CA ILE A 17 -6.88 9.52 -4.03
C ILE A 17 -6.80 9.00 -5.47
N ASP A 18 -7.92 8.56 -6.03
CA ASP A 18 -7.98 8.07 -7.40
C ASP A 18 -7.52 9.14 -8.40
N SER A 19 -7.98 10.38 -8.21
CA SER A 19 -7.56 11.51 -9.01
C SER A 19 -6.06 11.79 -8.87
N ASP A 20 -5.54 11.79 -7.65
CA ASP A 20 -4.12 12.03 -7.38
C ASP A 20 -3.24 10.89 -7.94
N LEU A 21 -3.71 9.65 -7.90
CA LEU A 21 -3.01 8.51 -8.50
C LEU A 21 -2.81 8.67 -10.01
N ASN A 22 -3.75 9.29 -10.71
CA ASN A 22 -3.63 9.53 -12.14
C ASN A 22 -2.48 10.47 -12.51
N GLN A 23 -1.94 11.22 -11.55
CA GLN A 23 -0.83 12.13 -11.76
C GLN A 23 0.54 11.45 -11.59
N LEU A 24 0.57 10.23 -11.07
CA LEU A 24 1.80 9.45 -11.00
C LEU A 24 2.21 8.96 -12.39
N PRO A 25 3.51 8.71 -12.61
CA PRO A 25 3.95 8.09 -13.85
C PRO A 25 3.50 6.63 -13.88
N TRP A 26 2.76 6.27 -14.92
CA TRP A 26 2.30 4.89 -15.13
C TRP A 26 2.95 4.27 -16.36
N THR A 27 3.18 2.98 -16.30
CA THR A 27 3.55 2.17 -17.46
C THR A 27 2.61 0.96 -17.49
N GLY A 28 1.63 1.00 -18.40
CA GLY A 28 0.52 0.02 -18.36
C GLY A 28 -0.28 0.16 -17.08
N SER A 29 -0.45 -0.92 -16.34
CA SER A 29 -1.22 -0.96 -15.09
C SER A 29 -0.36 -0.77 -13.83
N CYS A 30 0.93 -0.51 -13.98
CA CYS A 30 1.88 -0.37 -12.88
C CYS A 30 2.45 1.04 -12.81
N ILE A 31 2.79 1.49 -11.60
CA ILE A 31 3.53 2.72 -11.41
C ILE A 31 4.92 2.54 -12.03
N ASP A 32 5.36 3.52 -12.80
CA ASP A 32 6.73 3.54 -13.35
C ASP A 32 7.70 4.05 -12.28
N TRP A 33 8.14 3.14 -11.42
CA TRP A 33 9.02 3.45 -10.30
C TRP A 33 10.37 4.01 -10.73
N ASP A 34 10.81 3.77 -11.95
CA ASP A 34 12.06 4.33 -12.48
C ASP A 34 11.98 5.86 -12.62
N LYS A 35 10.78 6.41 -12.77
CA LYS A 35 10.55 7.85 -12.85
C LYS A 35 10.35 8.51 -11.50
N ILE A 36 10.25 7.75 -10.42
CA ILE A 36 10.14 8.27 -9.05
C ILE A 36 11.53 8.27 -8.42
N LYS A 37 11.97 9.43 -7.93
CA LYS A 37 13.26 9.57 -7.27
C LYS A 37 13.26 8.91 -5.90
N GLY A 38 14.36 8.25 -5.57
CA GLY A 38 14.58 7.64 -4.28
C GLY A 38 14.92 6.16 -4.40
N GLU A 39 15.41 5.60 -3.31
CA GLU A 39 15.70 4.17 -3.22
C GLU A 39 14.40 3.38 -3.10
N LYS A 40 14.30 2.28 -3.86
CA LYS A 40 13.13 1.42 -3.86
C LYS A 40 13.47 0.07 -3.24
N LEU A 41 12.51 -0.50 -2.54
CA LEU A 41 12.53 -1.90 -2.12
C LEU A 41 11.46 -2.64 -2.92
N HIS A 42 11.87 -3.70 -3.60
CA HIS A 42 10.99 -4.57 -4.36
C HIS A 42 11.01 -5.95 -3.72
N ILE A 43 9.82 -6.44 -3.35
CA ILE A 43 9.66 -7.77 -2.77
C ILE A 43 8.75 -8.57 -3.69
N SER A 44 9.27 -9.68 -4.23
CA SER A 44 8.46 -10.63 -4.99
C SER A 44 7.89 -11.68 -4.05
N LEU A 45 6.58 -11.90 -4.17
CA LEU A 45 5.87 -12.95 -3.42
C LEU A 45 5.82 -14.28 -4.18
N PHE A 46 6.39 -14.32 -5.39
CA PHE A 46 6.48 -15.53 -6.19
C PHE A 46 7.79 -16.30 -5.88
N GLY A 47 7.73 -17.62 -6.02
CA GLY A 47 8.89 -18.48 -5.87
C GLY A 47 8.93 -19.24 -4.56
N GLU A 48 10.13 -19.69 -4.17
CA GLU A 48 10.35 -20.53 -2.98
C GLU A 48 10.17 -19.77 -1.65
N ILE A 49 10.14 -18.46 -1.71
CA ILE A 49 9.90 -17.65 -0.52
C ILE A 49 8.41 -17.72 -0.23
N THR A 50 8.08 -18.45 0.81
CA THR A 50 6.70 -18.45 1.29
C THR A 50 6.37 -17.05 1.81
N MET A 51 5.11 -16.63 1.62
CA MET A 51 4.66 -15.32 2.09
C MET A 51 4.94 -15.12 3.59
N ALA A 52 4.96 -16.21 4.36
CA ALA A 52 5.29 -16.19 5.78
C ALA A 52 6.75 -15.79 6.10
N SER A 53 7.64 -15.79 5.10
CA SER A 53 9.07 -15.48 5.29
C SER A 53 9.41 -14.00 5.16
N ILE A 54 8.45 -13.13 4.83
CA ILE A 54 8.71 -11.70 4.77
C ILE A 54 8.80 -11.18 6.20
N ASP A 55 10.00 -10.77 6.55
CA ASP A 55 10.28 -10.19 7.86
C ASP A 55 9.56 -8.85 8.03
N ALA A 56 8.94 -8.65 9.19
CA ALA A 56 8.34 -7.38 9.58
C ALA A 56 9.32 -6.20 9.44
N HIS A 57 10.63 -6.42 9.64
CA HIS A 57 11.64 -5.38 9.46
C HIS A 57 11.72 -4.84 8.04
N LYS A 58 11.42 -5.65 7.01
CA LYS A 58 11.38 -5.17 5.62
C LYS A 58 10.24 -4.18 5.40
N PHE A 59 9.07 -4.46 5.96
CA PHE A 59 7.94 -3.53 5.88
C PHE A 59 8.25 -2.19 6.57
N LYS A 60 8.94 -2.23 7.70
CA LYS A 60 9.32 -1.01 8.43
C LYS A 60 10.28 -0.11 7.66
N ARG A 61 10.96 -0.62 6.66
CA ARG A 61 11.83 0.17 5.79
C ARG A 61 11.05 1.06 4.83
N PHE A 62 9.83 0.68 4.43
CA PHE A 62 9.02 1.48 3.53
C PHE A 62 8.65 2.83 4.13
N LYS A 63 8.73 3.89 3.34
CA LYS A 63 8.28 5.22 3.76
C LYS A 63 6.81 5.24 4.13
N ALA A 64 5.99 4.44 3.46
CA ALA A 64 4.57 4.28 3.77
C ALA A 64 4.33 3.82 5.22
N CYS A 65 5.28 3.09 5.81
CA CYS A 65 5.16 2.51 7.15
C CYS A 65 5.88 3.32 8.24
N GLN A 66 6.22 4.58 7.97
CA GLN A 66 6.94 5.42 8.93
C GLN A 66 6.03 6.17 9.91
N GLY A 67 4.72 6.11 9.74
CA GLY A 67 3.74 6.72 10.65
C GLY A 67 3.07 5.68 11.56
N GLU A 68 2.12 6.15 12.37
CA GLU A 68 1.36 5.27 13.27
C GLU A 68 0.25 4.51 12.54
N HIS A 69 -0.23 5.03 11.41
CA HIS A 69 -1.32 4.44 10.64
C HIS A 69 -0.98 4.41 9.15
N VAL A 70 -1.53 3.41 8.47
CA VAL A 70 -1.48 3.29 7.02
C VAL A 70 -2.88 3.37 6.45
N VAL A 71 -2.97 3.88 5.21
CA VAL A 71 -4.20 3.84 4.42
C VAL A 71 -4.06 2.69 3.43
N ILE A 72 -5.09 1.86 3.36
CA ILE A 72 -5.21 0.77 2.38
C ILE A 72 -6.25 1.20 1.34
N TYR A 73 -5.77 1.58 0.17
CA TYR A 73 -6.62 1.95 -0.97
C TYR A 73 -6.63 0.79 -1.96
N TYR A 74 -7.80 0.28 -2.28
CA TYR A 74 -7.93 -0.90 -3.15
C TYR A 74 -8.96 -0.74 -4.27
N SER A 75 -9.80 0.30 -4.20
CA SER A 75 -10.83 0.56 -5.20
C SER A 75 -11.33 1.99 -5.09
N PRO A 76 -11.60 2.69 -6.23
CA PRO A 76 -12.20 4.02 -6.20
C PRO A 76 -13.67 4.01 -5.74
N PHE A 77 -14.30 2.83 -5.71
CA PHE A 77 -15.71 2.67 -5.36
C PHE A 77 -15.93 2.27 -3.91
N ASP A 78 -14.87 1.93 -3.20
CA ASP A 78 -14.91 1.50 -1.82
C ASP A 78 -14.17 2.51 -0.93
N ARG A 79 -14.56 2.54 0.34
CA ARG A 79 -13.91 3.41 1.31
C ARG A 79 -12.56 2.80 1.71
N PRO A 80 -11.45 3.53 1.52
CA PRO A 80 -10.15 3.04 1.99
C PRO A 80 -10.15 2.79 3.50
N TRP A 81 -9.37 1.80 3.92
CA TRP A 81 -9.21 1.47 5.33
C TRP A 81 -8.06 2.23 5.94
N VAL A 82 -8.20 2.65 7.18
CA VAL A 82 -7.09 3.15 8.00
C VAL A 82 -6.80 2.10 9.07
N LEU A 83 -5.58 1.59 9.07
CA LEU A 83 -5.12 0.57 10.01
C LEU A 83 -3.93 1.10 10.81
N ASN A 84 -3.79 0.60 12.04
CA ASN A 84 -2.53 0.78 12.76
C ASN A 84 -1.38 0.15 11.94
N THR A 85 -0.26 0.84 11.84
CA THR A 85 0.88 0.40 11.02
C THR A 85 1.43 -0.94 11.50
N ASP A 86 1.60 -1.13 12.80
CA ASP A 86 2.10 -2.40 13.34
C ASP A 86 1.11 -3.54 13.07
N TYR A 87 -0.19 -3.27 13.21
CA TYR A 87 -1.22 -4.24 12.86
C TYR A 87 -1.12 -4.65 11.39
N PHE A 88 -0.96 -3.69 10.47
CA PHE A 88 -0.75 -3.98 9.05
C PHE A 88 0.49 -4.86 8.83
N ILE A 89 1.62 -4.48 9.44
CA ILE A 89 2.88 -5.20 9.25
C ILE A 89 2.78 -6.66 9.74
N PHE A 90 2.14 -6.89 10.88
CA PHE A 90 2.01 -8.24 11.44
C PHE A 90 0.87 -9.07 10.83
N ASN A 91 -0.06 -8.45 10.10
CA ASN A 91 -1.22 -9.12 9.52
C ASN A 91 -1.34 -8.92 8.00
N TRP A 92 -0.28 -8.49 7.34
CA TRP A 92 -0.31 -8.16 5.91
C TRP A 92 -0.84 -9.32 5.05
N LEU A 93 -0.50 -10.55 5.39
CA LEU A 93 -0.97 -11.72 4.64
C LEU A 93 -2.49 -11.87 4.70
N ASN A 94 -3.07 -11.75 5.90
CA ASN A 94 -4.52 -11.84 6.07
C ASN A 94 -5.24 -10.68 5.38
N ILE A 95 -4.64 -9.48 5.43
CA ILE A 95 -5.18 -8.30 4.76
C ILE A 95 -5.20 -8.51 3.24
N PHE A 96 -4.11 -9.03 2.67
CA PHE A 96 -4.02 -9.30 1.24
C PHE A 96 -4.95 -10.43 0.81
N GLU A 97 -5.17 -11.44 1.66
CA GLU A 97 -6.14 -12.50 1.39
C GLU A 97 -7.57 -11.94 1.32
N GLU A 98 -7.94 -11.01 2.21
CA GLU A 98 -9.24 -10.35 2.16
C GLU A 98 -9.42 -9.51 0.89
N LEU A 99 -8.33 -8.97 0.33
CA LEU A 99 -8.35 -8.10 -0.84
C LEU A 99 -7.90 -8.80 -2.12
N ILE A 100 -7.85 -10.13 -2.13
CA ILE A 100 -7.32 -10.92 -3.24
C ILE A 100 -8.09 -10.72 -4.56
N ALA A 101 -9.36 -10.34 -4.47
CA ALA A 101 -10.19 -10.07 -5.65
C ALA A 101 -9.82 -8.75 -6.35
N PHE A 102 -9.06 -7.88 -5.69
CA PHE A 102 -8.64 -6.60 -6.25
C PHE A 102 -7.23 -6.73 -6.84
N PRO A 103 -7.02 -6.27 -8.08
CA PRO A 103 -5.75 -6.48 -8.77
C PRO A 103 -4.61 -5.62 -8.21
N LYS A 104 -4.94 -4.52 -7.54
CA LYS A 104 -3.96 -3.53 -7.07
C LYS A 104 -4.39 -2.93 -5.74
N ILE A 105 -3.42 -2.83 -4.83
CA ILE A 105 -3.58 -2.16 -3.55
C ILE A 105 -2.48 -1.11 -3.44
N ILE A 106 -2.83 0.09 -3.01
CA ILE A 106 -1.88 1.15 -2.71
C ILE A 106 -1.91 1.41 -1.20
N VAL A 107 -0.75 1.30 -0.56
CA VAL A 107 -0.58 1.54 0.88
C VAL A 107 0.25 2.79 1.07
N PHE A 108 -0.23 3.73 1.89
CA PHE A 108 0.54 4.94 2.18
C PHE A 108 0.32 5.39 3.62
N CYS A 109 1.18 6.31 4.07
CA CYS A 109 1.14 6.81 5.45
C CYS A 109 -0.07 7.73 5.66
N TYR A 110 -0.92 7.38 6.63
CA TYR A 110 -2.12 8.18 6.95
C TYR A 110 -1.75 9.57 7.48
N GLU A 111 -0.73 9.67 8.32
CA GLU A 111 -0.31 10.94 8.92
C GLU A 111 0.23 11.94 7.89
N LYS A 112 0.54 11.48 6.69
CA LYS A 112 1.03 12.33 5.59
C LYS A 112 0.02 12.49 4.44
N ILE A 113 -1.23 12.07 4.63
CA ILE A 113 -2.26 12.18 3.61
C ILE A 113 -2.45 13.64 3.18
N TRP A 114 -2.59 13.85 1.89
CA TRP A 114 -2.72 15.15 1.20
C TRP A 114 -1.47 16.03 1.18
N GLN A 115 -0.38 15.63 1.83
CA GLN A 115 0.90 16.33 1.69
C GLN A 115 1.49 16.04 0.31
N ILE A 116 2.32 16.97 -0.18
CA ILE A 116 3.02 16.79 -1.47
C ILE A 116 3.84 15.49 -1.43
N GLY A 117 3.64 14.64 -2.43
CA GLY A 117 4.38 13.38 -2.55
C GLY A 117 3.85 12.23 -1.72
N TYR A 118 2.69 12.35 -1.09
CA TYR A 118 2.17 11.27 -0.23
C TYR A 118 1.98 9.95 -0.99
N LEU A 119 1.59 10.00 -2.27
CA LEU A 119 1.43 8.79 -3.10
C LEU A 119 2.75 8.30 -3.72
N GLU A 120 3.73 9.19 -3.92
CA GLU A 120 5.07 8.77 -4.33
C GLU A 120 5.78 7.96 -3.24
N ASN A 121 5.42 8.18 -1.98
CA ASN A 121 5.92 7.44 -0.83
C ASN A 121 5.07 6.21 -0.48
N SER A 122 4.24 5.76 -1.41
CA SER A 122 3.37 4.60 -1.21
C SER A 122 4.08 3.28 -1.47
N ILE A 123 3.38 2.20 -1.15
CA ILE A 123 3.73 0.84 -1.60
C ILE A 123 2.67 0.44 -2.62
N GLU A 124 3.12 0.06 -3.81
CA GLU A 124 2.26 -0.58 -4.79
C GLU A 124 2.27 -2.08 -4.53
N CYS A 125 1.10 -2.64 -4.31
CA CYS A 125 0.95 -4.05 -3.95
C CYS A 125 0.05 -4.76 -4.96
N GLU A 126 0.52 -5.91 -5.43
CA GLU A 126 -0.33 -6.89 -6.09
C GLU A 126 -0.55 -8.03 -5.08
N PRO A 127 -1.79 -8.28 -4.63
CA PRO A 127 -2.03 -9.38 -3.70
C PRO A 127 -1.45 -10.68 -4.23
N ILE A 128 -0.65 -11.39 -3.40
CA ILE A 128 0.09 -12.61 -3.77
C ILE A 128 1.05 -12.45 -4.97
N GLY A 129 1.46 -11.24 -5.27
CA GLY A 129 2.38 -10.96 -6.37
C GLY A 129 3.61 -10.20 -5.93
N GLU A 130 3.57 -8.90 -6.00
CA GLU A 130 4.73 -8.04 -5.79
C GLU A 130 4.41 -6.84 -4.90
N LEU A 131 5.42 -6.39 -4.18
CA LEU A 131 5.41 -5.17 -3.38
C LEU A 131 6.58 -4.29 -3.83
N ILE A 132 6.32 -3.03 -4.12
CA ILE A 132 7.38 -2.07 -4.42
C ILE A 132 7.03 -0.70 -3.86
N GLY A 133 8.00 -0.05 -3.25
CA GLY A 133 7.85 1.29 -2.70
C GLY A 133 9.17 1.92 -2.32
N LEU A 134 9.12 3.21 -1.95
CA LEU A 134 10.31 3.92 -1.48
C LEU A 134 10.69 3.51 -0.05
N VAL A 135 11.98 3.46 0.18
CA VAL A 135 12.58 3.23 1.50
C VAL A 135 13.43 4.39 1.95
#